data_b009de0f07ae146494e1c9390c2ef59f
#
_entry.id   b009de0f07ae146494e1c9390c2ef59f
#
_cell.length_a   1.000
_cell.length_b   1.000
_cell.length_c   1.000
_cell.angle_alpha   90.00
_cell.angle_beta   90.00
_cell.angle_gamma   90.00
#
_symmetry.space_group_name_H-M   'P 1'
#
loop_
_entity.id
_entity.type
_entity.pdbx_description
1 polymer ?
#
loop_
_entity_poly.entity_id
_entity_poly.type
_entity_poly.pdbx_seq_one_letter_code
_entity_poly.pdbx_strand_id
1 'polypeptide(L)'
;EIKIPRETAKPPQAMEQIFAGLHAIARPFDPDEKYWEGLQRDYLVFEFVGHGGELHFFVNTPKKFRNMVEAQIYAQYPDSEIREADDPARYLPDQIPNAEWNLFGAEWKLAREDPYPIRTYREFVLEEGTKEEIKVDPLSAVAESLSKLKPDEHIGIQLMIRPVLEDDWKKEGEKIVQKLIGKKVSHKAGAFEKIAGELSEVMTGPVEFVKKEERVPETLMMHLSPGEKDAIFGIEKKIAKLGWETVIRFVYVARRDIFDMVHFASVMGAMRQFNTLNLNSFKLNSAALVSSKWYSLIRKKTREHKRRA
;
A
#
# COMPACT_ATOMS: atom_id res chain seq x y z
N GLU A 1 -13.19 8.57 15.42
CA GLU A 1 -12.38 7.70 16.29
C GLU A 1 -13.08 6.36 16.45
N ILE A 2 -12.30 5.28 16.42
CA ILE A 2 -12.77 3.91 16.59
C ILE A 2 -12.09 3.33 17.82
N LYS A 3 -12.87 2.75 18.73
CA LYS A 3 -12.38 1.98 19.86
C LYS A 3 -12.87 0.54 19.75
N ILE A 4 -11.94 -0.39 19.72
CA ILE A 4 -12.22 -1.83 19.65
C ILE A 4 -11.90 -2.42 21.04
N PRO A 5 -12.81 -3.21 21.64
CA PRO A 5 -12.54 -3.87 22.91
C PRO A 5 -11.33 -4.79 22.85
N ARG A 6 -10.55 -4.88 23.92
CA ARG A 6 -9.33 -5.71 23.99
C ARG A 6 -9.57 -7.20 23.76
N GLU A 7 -10.74 -7.70 24.12
CA GLU A 7 -11.11 -9.11 24.04
C GLU A 7 -11.78 -9.50 22.71
N THR A 8 -11.53 -8.70 21.66
CA THR A 8 -12.13 -8.97 20.35
C THR A 8 -11.47 -10.21 19.69
N ALA A 9 -12.19 -11.31 19.63
CA ALA A 9 -11.74 -12.59 19.04
C ALA A 9 -11.78 -12.61 17.50
N LYS A 10 -11.96 -11.47 16.83
CA LYS A 10 -12.05 -11.43 15.37
C LYS A 10 -10.66 -11.47 14.72
N PRO A 11 -10.47 -12.37 13.74
CA PRO A 11 -9.20 -12.45 13.01
C PRO A 11 -8.99 -11.21 12.10
N PRO A 12 -7.76 -10.87 11.74
CA PRO A 12 -7.45 -9.78 10.79
C PRO A 12 -8.14 -9.93 9.44
N GLN A 13 -8.59 -11.15 9.08
CA GLN A 13 -9.38 -11.43 7.88
C GLN A 13 -10.71 -10.64 7.85
N ALA A 14 -11.27 -10.28 8.99
CA ALA A 14 -12.46 -9.44 9.06
C ALA A 14 -12.25 -8.08 8.37
N MET A 15 -11.03 -7.53 8.42
CA MET A 15 -10.68 -6.30 7.70
C MET A 15 -10.74 -6.45 6.18
N GLU A 16 -10.47 -7.65 5.62
CA GLU A 16 -10.63 -7.87 4.17
C GLU A 16 -12.08 -7.66 3.74
N GLN A 17 -13.05 -8.06 4.59
CA GLN A 17 -14.48 -7.87 4.31
C GLN A 17 -14.87 -6.38 4.39
N ILE A 18 -14.33 -5.65 5.37
CA ILE A 18 -14.54 -4.20 5.49
C ILE A 18 -14.00 -3.50 4.23
N PHE A 19 -12.78 -3.77 3.83
CA PHE A 19 -12.20 -3.17 2.62
C PHE A 19 -12.96 -3.56 1.34
N ALA A 20 -13.45 -4.79 1.24
CA ALA A 20 -14.29 -5.21 0.12
C ALA A 20 -15.60 -4.41 0.06
N GLY A 21 -16.27 -4.22 1.19
CA GLY A 21 -17.49 -3.40 1.27
C GLY A 21 -17.22 -1.91 0.99
N LEU A 22 -16.13 -1.38 1.52
CA LEU A 22 -15.72 0.02 1.29
C LEU A 22 -15.32 0.30 -0.17
N HIS A 23 -14.94 -0.73 -0.95
CA HIS A 23 -14.61 -0.54 -2.37
C HIS A 23 -15.80 0.00 -3.18
N ALA A 24 -17.02 -0.12 -2.67
CA ALA A 24 -18.22 0.44 -3.28
C ALA A 24 -18.24 1.98 -3.36
N ILE A 25 -17.30 2.70 -2.69
CA ILE A 25 -17.14 4.16 -2.89
C ILE A 25 -16.60 4.49 -4.29
N ALA A 26 -16.05 3.49 -4.99
CA ALA A 26 -15.55 3.65 -6.34
C ALA A 26 -16.69 4.03 -7.29
N ARG A 27 -16.52 5.14 -8.00
CA ARG A 27 -17.38 5.45 -9.13
C ARG A 27 -16.53 5.77 -10.37
N PRO A 28 -16.94 5.33 -11.55
CA PRO A 28 -16.32 5.81 -12.77
C PRO A 28 -16.60 7.30 -12.93
N PHE A 29 -15.67 8.02 -13.52
CA PHE A 29 -15.89 9.40 -13.95
C PHE A 29 -16.22 9.44 -15.43
N ASP A 30 -17.11 10.32 -15.80
CA ASP A 30 -17.28 10.70 -17.18
C ASP A 30 -16.05 11.48 -17.68
N PRO A 31 -15.72 11.43 -18.99
CA PRO A 31 -14.57 12.15 -19.54
C PRO A 31 -14.58 13.63 -19.18
N ASP A 32 -15.75 14.27 -19.17
CA ASP A 32 -15.90 15.68 -18.84
C ASP A 32 -15.56 15.97 -17.37
N GLU A 33 -16.01 15.14 -16.45
CA GLU A 33 -15.68 15.24 -15.02
C GLU A 33 -14.17 15.14 -14.79
N LYS A 34 -13.51 14.24 -15.52
CA LYS A 34 -12.07 13.99 -15.35
C LYS A 34 -11.20 15.09 -15.97
N TYR A 35 -11.52 15.54 -17.18
CA TYR A 35 -10.65 16.42 -17.96
C TYR A 35 -10.99 17.90 -17.87
N TRP A 36 -12.26 18.24 -17.64
CA TRP A 36 -12.71 19.63 -17.56
C TRP A 36 -12.93 20.10 -16.13
N GLU A 37 -13.51 19.26 -15.28
CA GLU A 37 -13.79 19.63 -13.89
C GLU A 37 -12.63 19.28 -12.94
N GLY A 38 -11.71 18.43 -13.38
CA GLY A 38 -10.55 18.01 -12.57
C GLY A 38 -10.95 17.25 -11.30
N LEU A 39 -12.11 16.59 -11.32
CA LEU A 39 -12.60 15.82 -10.18
C LEU A 39 -11.62 14.71 -9.81
N GLN A 40 -11.34 14.61 -8.53
CA GLN A 40 -10.53 13.53 -7.98
C GLN A 40 -11.45 12.47 -7.35
N ARG A 41 -11.03 11.20 -7.45
CA ARG A 41 -11.73 10.11 -6.79
C ARG A 41 -11.67 10.28 -5.28
N ASP A 42 -12.77 9.94 -4.63
CA ASP A 42 -12.85 9.91 -3.18
C ASP A 42 -11.83 8.90 -2.62
N TYR A 43 -11.29 9.22 -1.46
CA TYR A 43 -10.35 8.39 -0.72
C TYR A 43 -10.76 8.30 0.74
N LEU A 44 -10.25 7.29 1.41
CA LEU A 44 -10.38 7.09 2.85
C LEU A 44 -9.00 7.12 3.47
N VAL A 45 -8.91 7.58 4.71
CA VAL A 45 -7.66 7.54 5.48
C VAL A 45 -7.90 6.81 6.78
N PHE A 46 -7.14 5.77 7.02
CA PHE A 46 -7.07 5.08 8.30
C PHE A 46 -5.80 5.54 9.01
N GLU A 47 -5.93 5.92 10.27
CA GLU A 47 -4.83 6.50 11.02
C GLU A 47 -4.62 5.80 12.34
N PHE A 48 -3.35 5.48 12.62
CA PHE A 48 -2.85 5.15 13.94
C PHE A 48 -2.19 6.39 14.50
N VAL A 49 -2.69 6.90 15.60
CA VAL A 49 -2.16 8.11 16.23
C VAL A 49 -1.73 7.78 17.64
N GLY A 50 -0.44 7.99 17.92
CA GLY A 50 0.11 7.98 19.26
C GLY A 50 0.29 9.41 19.75
N HIS A 51 -0.24 9.71 20.93
CA HIS A 51 -0.08 11.01 21.58
C HIS A 51 0.10 10.81 23.09
N GLY A 52 1.22 11.28 23.63
CA GLY A 52 1.50 11.20 25.07
C GLY A 52 1.43 9.78 25.64
N GLY A 53 1.69 8.73 24.85
CA GLY A 53 1.61 7.34 25.26
C GLY A 53 0.25 6.67 25.06
N GLU A 54 -0.75 7.39 24.61
CA GLU A 54 -2.05 6.83 24.25
C GLU A 54 -2.12 6.54 22.75
N LEU A 55 -2.74 5.39 22.37
CA LEU A 55 -2.94 4.97 21.01
C LEU A 55 -4.40 5.15 20.60
N HIS A 56 -4.61 5.82 19.49
CA HIS A 56 -5.91 6.09 18.92
C HIS A 56 -6.01 5.60 17.48
N PHE A 57 -7.20 5.16 17.06
CA PHE A 57 -7.52 4.78 15.70
C PHE A 57 -8.56 5.74 15.14
N PHE A 58 -8.22 6.38 14.02
CA PHE A 58 -9.13 7.27 13.31
C PHE A 58 -9.42 6.78 11.91
N VAL A 59 -10.61 7.12 11.42
CA VAL A 59 -10.95 7.03 10.01
C VAL A 59 -11.42 8.39 9.56
N ASN A 60 -10.72 8.96 8.58
CA ASN A 60 -11.15 10.17 7.91
C ASN A 60 -11.85 9.78 6.59
N THR A 61 -13.07 10.25 6.44
CA THR A 61 -13.94 9.94 5.29
C THR A 61 -14.79 11.15 4.92
N PRO A 62 -15.11 11.36 3.62
CA PRO A 62 -16.13 12.31 3.24
C PRO A 62 -17.46 12.02 3.94
N LYS A 63 -18.18 13.06 4.41
CA LYS A 63 -19.44 12.92 5.16
C LYS A 63 -20.47 12.03 4.48
N LYS A 64 -20.53 12.04 3.16
CA LYS A 64 -21.44 11.21 2.37
C LYS A 64 -21.24 9.70 2.56
N PHE A 65 -20.05 9.25 2.98
CA PHE A 65 -19.72 7.84 3.18
C PHE A 65 -19.73 7.41 4.65
N ARG A 66 -19.98 8.32 5.59
CA ARG A 66 -19.95 8.04 7.02
C ARG A 66 -20.76 6.80 7.38
N ASN A 67 -22.03 6.79 7.03
CA ASN A 67 -22.93 5.67 7.39
C ASN A 67 -22.46 4.34 6.79
N MET A 68 -21.90 4.37 5.60
CA MET A 68 -21.36 3.18 4.96
C MET A 68 -20.12 2.66 5.70
N VAL A 69 -19.19 3.55 6.07
CA VAL A 69 -18.00 3.19 6.84
C VAL A 69 -18.40 2.60 8.20
N GLU A 70 -19.29 3.25 8.94
CA GLU A 70 -19.81 2.78 10.22
C GLU A 70 -20.47 1.41 10.08
N ALA A 71 -21.34 1.22 9.08
CA ALA A 71 -22.01 -0.05 8.83
C ALA A 71 -21.04 -1.19 8.54
N GLN A 72 -19.99 -0.97 7.72
CA GLN A 72 -18.99 -1.98 7.42
C GLN A 72 -18.15 -2.36 8.65
N ILE A 73 -17.84 -1.39 9.51
CA ILE A 73 -17.10 -1.66 10.75
C ILE A 73 -17.97 -2.42 11.73
N TYR A 74 -19.20 -1.97 12.01
CA TYR A 74 -20.12 -2.66 12.94
C TYR A 74 -20.50 -4.08 12.47
N ALA A 75 -20.59 -4.32 11.16
CA ALA A 75 -20.84 -5.66 10.63
C ALA A 75 -19.77 -6.67 11.04
N GLN A 76 -18.52 -6.23 11.18
CA GLN A 76 -17.41 -7.10 11.57
C GLN A 76 -17.06 -6.96 13.07
N TYR A 77 -17.17 -5.77 13.62
CA TYR A 77 -16.85 -5.44 15.01
C TYR A 77 -18.06 -4.78 15.70
N PRO A 78 -19.09 -5.57 16.04
CA PRO A 78 -20.35 -5.03 16.60
C PRO A 78 -20.14 -4.35 17.95
N ASP A 79 -19.14 -4.77 18.72
CA ASP A 79 -18.82 -4.22 20.04
C ASP A 79 -17.88 -3.01 19.98
N SER A 80 -17.54 -2.53 18.78
CA SER A 80 -16.72 -1.34 18.61
C SER A 80 -17.52 -0.07 18.96
N GLU A 81 -16.84 0.93 19.46
CA GLU A 81 -17.40 2.27 19.69
C GLU A 81 -16.85 3.21 18.61
N ILE A 82 -17.74 3.84 17.83
CA ILE A 82 -17.38 4.81 16.81
C ILE A 82 -17.92 6.17 17.22
N ARG A 83 -17.03 7.15 17.32
CA ARG A 83 -17.37 8.52 17.69
C ARG A 83 -16.84 9.51 16.66
N GLU A 84 -17.57 10.58 16.43
CA GLU A 84 -17.02 11.74 15.76
C GLU A 84 -15.97 12.37 16.67
N ALA A 85 -14.80 12.65 16.12
CA ALA A 85 -13.67 13.22 16.84
C ALA A 85 -13.10 14.41 16.07
N ASP A 86 -12.50 15.33 16.79
CA ASP A 86 -11.72 16.40 16.19
C ASP A 86 -10.46 15.83 15.51
N ASP A 87 -9.95 16.55 14.52
CA ASP A 87 -8.69 16.20 13.86
C ASP A 87 -7.56 16.13 14.89
N PRO A 88 -6.86 14.99 15.01
CA PRO A 88 -5.75 14.87 15.95
C PRO A 88 -4.61 15.86 15.70
N ALA A 89 -4.48 16.40 14.49
CA ALA A 89 -3.52 17.45 14.17
C ALA A 89 -3.87 18.81 14.81
N ARG A 90 -5.11 19.00 15.27
CA ARG A 90 -5.57 20.28 15.86
C ARG A 90 -4.83 20.66 17.13
N TYR A 91 -4.25 19.69 17.82
CA TYR A 91 -3.45 19.93 19.04
C TYR A 91 -2.02 20.37 18.74
N LEU A 92 -1.61 20.32 17.47
CA LEU A 92 -0.28 20.71 17.04
C LEU A 92 -0.28 22.18 16.61
N PRO A 93 0.86 22.87 16.74
CA PRO A 93 0.99 24.23 16.23
C PRO A 93 0.78 24.33 14.71
N ASP A 94 0.13 25.37 14.24
CA ASP A 94 -0.16 25.60 12.81
C ASP A 94 1.07 25.63 11.92
N GLN A 95 2.22 26.04 12.46
CA GLN A 95 3.48 26.14 11.73
C GLN A 95 4.56 25.29 12.37
N ILE A 96 4.85 24.15 11.76
CA ILE A 96 5.93 23.22 12.13
C ILE A 96 6.80 22.97 10.89
N PRO A 97 8.13 22.98 11.03
CA PRO A 97 8.95 23.23 12.22
C PRO A 97 9.05 24.72 12.59
N ASN A 98 9.11 25.00 13.87
CA ASN A 98 9.29 26.34 14.44
C ASN A 98 10.43 26.36 15.46
N ALA A 99 10.50 27.39 16.32
CA ALA A 99 11.56 27.49 17.33
C ALA A 99 11.46 26.39 18.41
N GLU A 100 10.27 25.97 18.76
CA GLU A 100 10.00 25.01 19.85
C GLU A 100 9.74 23.59 19.33
N TRP A 101 9.10 23.45 18.17
CA TRP A 101 8.66 22.18 17.61
C TRP A 101 9.46 21.75 16.40
N ASN A 102 9.68 20.46 16.28
CA ASN A 102 10.32 19.83 15.13
C ASN A 102 9.39 18.79 14.51
N LEU A 103 9.62 18.49 13.23
CA LEU A 103 8.83 17.54 12.46
C LEU A 103 9.75 16.64 11.62
N PHE A 104 9.40 15.38 11.53
CA PHE A 104 9.94 14.45 10.54
C PHE A 104 8.79 13.72 9.84
N GLY A 105 8.86 13.65 8.52
CA GLY A 105 7.89 12.94 7.69
C GLY A 105 8.58 11.96 6.76
N ALA A 106 7.94 10.81 6.56
CA ALA A 106 8.37 9.78 5.62
C ALA A 106 7.16 9.14 4.95
N GLU A 107 7.38 8.60 3.76
CA GLU A 107 6.39 7.84 3.01
C GLU A 107 7.01 6.52 2.58
N TRP A 108 6.24 5.44 2.68
CA TRP A 108 6.65 4.14 2.17
C TRP A 108 6.08 3.89 0.79
N LYS A 109 6.86 3.19 0.00
CA LYS A 109 6.42 2.63 -1.29
C LYS A 109 6.93 1.21 -1.45
N LEU A 110 6.33 0.48 -2.35
CA LEU A 110 6.79 -0.85 -2.72
C LEU A 110 8.16 -0.79 -3.40
N ALA A 111 8.99 -1.78 -3.16
CA ALA A 111 10.33 -1.88 -3.73
C ALA A 111 10.33 -2.47 -5.13
N ARG A 112 9.39 -3.39 -5.42
CA ARG A 112 9.16 -4.03 -6.72
C ARG A 112 7.84 -3.56 -7.30
N GLU A 113 7.47 -4.10 -8.46
CA GLU A 113 6.22 -3.83 -9.16
C GLU A 113 5.01 -4.17 -8.28
N ASP A 114 3.94 -3.42 -8.44
CA ASP A 114 2.74 -3.50 -7.61
C ASP A 114 2.10 -4.90 -7.53
N PRO A 115 2.11 -5.75 -8.58
CA PRO A 115 1.55 -7.09 -8.48
C PRO A 115 2.25 -8.02 -7.50
N TYR A 116 3.53 -7.81 -7.18
CA TYR A 116 4.20 -8.61 -6.16
C TYR A 116 3.65 -8.27 -4.77
N PRO A 117 3.16 -9.26 -3.99
CA PRO A 117 2.64 -9.00 -2.66
C PRO A 117 3.77 -8.79 -1.64
N ILE A 118 3.46 -8.05 -0.58
CA ILE A 118 4.22 -8.08 0.67
C ILE A 118 3.78 -9.29 1.50
N ARG A 119 4.49 -9.56 2.60
CA ARG A 119 4.06 -10.55 3.60
C ARG A 119 2.73 -10.13 4.20
N THR A 120 1.76 -11.05 4.23
CA THR A 120 0.40 -10.79 4.73
C THR A 120 0.18 -11.42 6.10
N TYR A 121 -0.92 -11.06 6.78
CA TYR A 121 -1.26 -11.58 8.10
C TYR A 121 -1.30 -13.11 8.17
N ARG A 122 -1.59 -13.79 7.07
CA ARG A 122 -1.65 -15.27 6.99
C ARG A 122 -0.29 -15.93 7.20
N GLU A 123 0.79 -15.20 6.94
CA GLU A 123 2.16 -15.69 7.04
C GLU A 123 2.80 -15.40 8.41
N PHE A 124 2.02 -14.81 9.34
CA PHE A 124 2.43 -14.57 10.72
C PHE A 124 1.93 -15.64 11.71
N VAL A 125 1.47 -16.78 11.20
CA VAL A 125 1.14 -17.96 12.02
C VAL A 125 2.41 -18.75 12.25
N LEU A 126 2.77 -18.97 13.52
CA LEU A 126 4.03 -19.67 13.89
C LEU A 126 3.94 -21.19 13.87
N GLU A 127 2.75 -21.74 14.11
CA GLU A 127 2.53 -23.19 14.14
C GLU A 127 1.25 -23.56 13.41
N GLU A 128 1.38 -24.20 12.25
CA GLU A 128 0.27 -24.87 11.57
C GLU A 128 0.10 -26.29 12.12
N GLY A 129 -1.10 -26.62 12.61
CA GLY A 129 -1.46 -27.98 12.95
C GLY A 129 -1.51 -28.31 14.45
N THR A 130 -1.23 -27.39 15.34
CA THR A 130 -1.53 -27.51 16.77
C THR A 130 -2.95 -27.02 17.07
N LYS A 131 -3.58 -27.51 18.14
CA LYS A 131 -4.94 -27.11 18.56
C LYS A 131 -5.06 -25.60 18.86
N GLU A 132 -3.94 -24.91 19.07
CA GLU A 132 -3.86 -23.48 19.27
C GLU A 132 -2.82 -22.92 18.30
N GLU A 133 -3.28 -22.28 17.21
CA GLU A 133 -2.43 -21.50 16.33
C GLU A 133 -1.94 -20.25 17.05
N ILE A 134 -0.64 -20.18 17.31
CA ILE A 134 -0.02 -18.97 17.87
C ILE A 134 0.11 -17.94 16.77
N LYS A 135 -0.75 -16.93 16.81
CA LYS A 135 -0.73 -15.80 15.88
C LYS A 135 0.12 -14.67 16.44
N VAL A 136 1.11 -14.25 15.69
CA VAL A 136 1.90 -13.06 16.03
C VAL A 136 1.19 -11.85 15.42
N ASP A 137 0.87 -10.86 16.24
CA ASP A 137 0.37 -9.59 15.76
C ASP A 137 1.53 -8.70 15.27
N PRO A 138 1.69 -8.48 13.97
CA PRO A 138 2.77 -7.66 13.44
C PRO A 138 2.64 -6.18 13.79
N LEU A 139 1.46 -5.71 14.21
CA LEU A 139 1.23 -4.33 14.63
C LEU A 139 1.56 -4.11 16.11
N SER A 140 1.75 -5.16 16.90
CA SER A 140 2.10 -5.04 18.33
C SER A 140 3.37 -4.21 18.54
N ALA A 141 4.38 -4.38 17.68
CA ALA A 141 5.62 -3.59 17.76
C ALA A 141 5.40 -2.10 17.42
N VAL A 142 4.46 -1.79 16.54
CA VAL A 142 4.05 -0.41 16.27
C VAL A 142 3.33 0.16 17.47
N ALA A 143 2.32 -0.55 17.98
CA ALA A 143 1.54 -0.13 19.15
C ALA A 143 2.43 0.12 20.37
N GLU A 144 3.37 -0.78 20.65
CA GLU A 144 4.35 -0.64 21.72
C GLU A 144 5.27 0.59 21.54
N SER A 145 5.66 0.89 20.30
CA SER A 145 6.46 2.09 20.02
C SER A 145 5.67 3.36 20.27
N LEU A 146 4.38 3.37 19.95
CA LEU A 146 3.49 4.52 20.14
C LEU A 146 3.13 4.71 21.63
N SER A 147 3.01 3.62 22.40
CA SER A 147 2.71 3.68 23.84
C SER A 147 3.85 4.28 24.69
N LYS A 148 5.06 4.36 24.15
CA LYS A 148 6.24 4.94 24.83
C LYS A 148 6.47 6.42 24.56
N LEU A 149 5.57 7.06 23.83
CA LEU A 149 5.65 8.49 23.55
C LEU A 149 5.47 9.29 24.84
N LYS A 150 6.31 10.31 25.01
CA LYS A 150 6.20 11.26 26.11
C LYS A 150 5.10 12.30 25.83
N PRO A 151 4.65 13.03 26.84
CA PRO A 151 3.88 14.25 26.59
C PRO A 151 4.59 15.16 25.58
N ASP A 152 3.85 15.83 24.72
CA ASP A 152 4.38 16.66 23.61
C ASP A 152 5.12 15.87 22.49
N GLU A 153 4.98 14.56 22.48
CA GLU A 153 5.35 13.72 21.34
C GLU A 153 4.09 13.20 20.64
N HIS A 154 4.09 13.28 19.31
CA HIS A 154 2.98 12.89 18.48
C HIS A 154 3.48 12.11 17.25
N ILE A 155 2.94 10.93 17.04
CA ILE A 155 3.20 10.11 15.85
C ILE A 155 1.87 9.80 15.18
N GLY A 156 1.78 10.10 13.88
CA GLY A 156 0.71 9.68 13.00
C GLY A 156 1.22 8.71 11.94
N ILE A 157 0.55 7.56 11.80
CA ILE A 157 0.75 6.64 10.69
C ILE A 157 -0.55 6.61 9.90
N GLN A 158 -0.52 7.14 8.69
CA GLN A 158 -1.68 7.31 7.82
C GLN A 158 -1.64 6.29 6.70
N LEU A 159 -2.71 5.53 6.55
CA LEU A 159 -2.98 4.66 5.43
C LEU A 159 -4.08 5.31 4.58
N MET A 160 -3.66 6.03 3.55
CA MET A 160 -4.58 6.63 2.57
C MET A 160 -4.88 5.60 1.49
N ILE A 161 -6.16 5.33 1.25
CA ILE A 161 -6.59 4.35 0.25
C ILE A 161 -7.62 4.93 -0.70
N ARG A 162 -7.50 4.55 -1.96
CA ARG A 162 -8.42 4.91 -3.03
C ARG A 162 -8.71 3.67 -3.89
N PRO A 163 -9.99 3.35 -4.16
CA PRO A 163 -10.31 2.15 -4.92
C PRO A 163 -9.88 2.28 -6.38
N VAL A 164 -9.36 1.20 -6.93
CA VAL A 164 -8.96 1.08 -8.34
C VAL A 164 -10.07 0.41 -9.10
N LEU A 165 -10.56 1.06 -10.16
CA LEU A 165 -11.57 0.52 -11.07
C LEU A 165 -10.95 -0.13 -12.31
N GLU A 166 -9.79 0.39 -12.71
CA GLU A 166 -9.09 -0.08 -13.89
C GLU A 166 -8.33 -1.39 -13.59
N ASP A 167 -8.41 -2.35 -14.51
CA ASP A 167 -7.75 -3.65 -14.37
C ASP A 167 -6.30 -3.66 -14.89
N ASP A 168 -5.71 -2.50 -15.15
CA ASP A 168 -4.37 -2.44 -15.75
C ASP A 168 -3.29 -3.05 -14.85
N TRP A 169 -3.39 -2.87 -13.54
CA TRP A 169 -2.50 -3.51 -12.58
C TRP A 169 -2.63 -5.04 -12.55
N LYS A 170 -3.84 -5.57 -12.79
CA LYS A 170 -4.09 -7.01 -12.92
C LYS A 170 -3.45 -7.55 -14.19
N LYS A 171 -3.63 -6.84 -15.33
CA LYS A 171 -2.99 -7.18 -16.61
C LYS A 171 -1.46 -7.16 -16.50
N GLU A 172 -0.91 -6.23 -15.72
CA GLU A 172 0.52 -6.20 -15.42
C GLU A 172 0.94 -7.45 -14.62
N GLY A 173 0.17 -7.84 -13.62
CA GLY A 173 0.40 -9.07 -12.87
C GLY A 173 0.35 -10.32 -13.74
N GLU A 174 -0.62 -10.43 -14.64
CA GLU A 174 -0.72 -11.52 -15.60
C GLU A 174 0.50 -11.57 -16.52
N LYS A 175 0.97 -10.42 -17.03
CA LYS A 175 2.18 -10.35 -17.85
C LYS A 175 3.43 -10.81 -17.08
N ILE A 176 3.55 -10.42 -15.81
CA ILE A 176 4.67 -10.85 -14.95
C ILE A 176 4.63 -12.37 -14.77
N VAL A 177 3.45 -12.93 -14.44
CA VAL A 177 3.27 -14.38 -14.30
C VAL A 177 3.63 -15.10 -15.61
N GLN A 178 3.13 -14.64 -16.76
CA GLN A 178 3.49 -15.20 -18.06
C GLN A 178 5.00 -15.16 -18.34
N LYS A 179 5.65 -14.06 -17.99
CA LYS A 179 7.11 -13.90 -18.13
C LYS A 179 7.87 -14.90 -17.24
N LEU A 180 7.43 -15.05 -15.97
CA LEU A 180 8.05 -16.01 -15.05
C LEU A 180 7.89 -17.46 -15.50
N ILE A 181 6.73 -17.81 -16.08
CA ILE A 181 6.48 -19.13 -16.65
C ILE A 181 7.21 -19.34 -18.01
N GLY A 182 7.87 -18.30 -18.55
CA GLY A 182 8.58 -18.36 -19.82
C GLY A 182 7.69 -18.32 -21.05
N LYS A 183 6.40 -17.99 -20.91
CA LYS A 183 5.53 -17.72 -22.06
C LYS A 183 5.92 -16.38 -22.68
N LYS A 184 6.24 -16.37 -23.97
CA LYS A 184 6.41 -15.11 -24.70
C LYS A 184 5.11 -14.31 -24.63
N VAL A 185 5.18 -13.10 -24.07
CA VAL A 185 4.05 -12.18 -24.11
C VAL A 185 3.83 -11.80 -25.57
N SER A 186 2.78 -12.33 -26.17
CA SER A 186 2.36 -11.91 -27.52
C SER A 186 1.94 -10.44 -27.42
N HIS A 187 2.81 -9.53 -27.84
CA HIS A 187 2.35 -8.20 -28.18
C HIS A 187 1.35 -8.35 -29.32
N LYS A 188 0.11 -7.92 -29.12
CA LYS A 188 -0.81 -7.70 -30.24
C LYS A 188 -0.07 -6.76 -31.18
N ALA A 189 0.33 -7.29 -32.33
CA ALA A 189 0.94 -6.51 -33.39
C ALA A 189 0.05 -5.32 -33.65
N GLY A 190 0.58 -4.11 -33.50
CA GLY A 190 -0.16 -2.89 -33.80
C GLY A 190 -0.65 -2.94 -35.25
N ALA A 191 -1.75 -2.20 -35.52
CA ALA A 191 -2.32 -2.14 -36.88
C ALA A 191 -1.27 -1.87 -37.97
N PHE A 192 -0.14 -1.26 -37.62
CA PHE A 192 0.98 -0.97 -38.51
C PHE A 192 1.78 -2.20 -38.91
N GLU A 193 1.96 -3.20 -38.03
CA GLU A 193 2.64 -4.46 -38.36
C GLU A 193 1.78 -5.36 -39.28
N LYS A 194 0.45 -5.32 -39.13
CA LYS A 194 -0.47 -6.00 -40.05
C LYS A 194 -0.40 -5.40 -41.44
N ILE A 195 -0.38 -4.07 -41.55
CA ILE A 195 -0.27 -3.38 -42.86
C ILE A 195 1.09 -3.63 -43.49
N ALA A 196 2.17 -3.65 -42.72
CA ALA A 196 3.50 -3.97 -43.20
C ALA A 196 3.62 -5.44 -43.66
N GLY A 197 2.95 -6.38 -42.99
CA GLY A 197 2.87 -7.79 -43.38
C GLY A 197 2.11 -7.99 -44.68
N GLU A 198 0.93 -7.34 -44.82
CA GLU A 198 0.15 -7.41 -46.09
C GLU A 198 0.86 -6.75 -47.27
N LEU A 199 1.62 -5.66 -47.03
CA LEU A 199 2.44 -5.05 -48.12
C LEU A 199 3.62 -5.91 -48.53
N SER A 200 4.20 -6.68 -47.60
CA SER A 200 5.33 -7.59 -47.89
C SER A 200 4.88 -8.81 -48.69
N GLU A 201 3.67 -9.34 -48.43
CA GLU A 201 3.11 -10.46 -49.23
C GLU A 201 2.83 -10.06 -50.69
N VAL A 202 2.47 -8.81 -50.93
CA VAL A 202 2.21 -8.29 -52.28
C VAL A 202 3.52 -8.12 -53.09
N MET A 203 4.64 -7.89 -52.43
CA MET A 203 5.92 -7.61 -53.11
C MET A 203 6.84 -8.83 -53.33
N THR A 204 6.70 -9.91 -52.54
CA THR A 204 7.67 -11.02 -52.57
C THR A 204 7.10 -12.38 -52.99
N GLY A 205 5.80 -12.51 -53.34
CA GLY A 205 5.15 -13.77 -53.68
C GLY A 205 5.06 -14.75 -52.48
N PRO A 206 4.32 -15.87 -52.64
CA PRO A 206 4.08 -16.79 -51.56
C PRO A 206 5.36 -17.47 -51.11
N VAL A 207 5.98 -17.01 -50.07
CA VAL A 207 7.02 -17.75 -49.35
C VAL A 207 6.29 -18.69 -48.39
N GLU A 208 6.38 -20.00 -48.66
CA GLU A 208 5.96 -21.03 -47.73
C GLU A 208 6.76 -20.86 -46.42
N PHE A 209 6.21 -20.10 -45.46
CA PHE A 209 6.66 -20.15 -44.09
C PHE A 209 6.25 -21.51 -43.53
N VAL A 210 7.19 -22.42 -43.46
CA VAL A 210 7.09 -23.57 -42.59
C VAL A 210 6.84 -23.05 -41.22
N LYS A 211 5.57 -23.11 -40.75
CA LYS A 211 5.20 -22.89 -39.38
C LYS A 211 5.98 -23.88 -38.53
N LYS A 212 7.12 -23.43 -38.01
CA LYS A 212 7.79 -24.14 -36.95
C LYS A 212 6.80 -24.13 -35.80
N GLU A 213 6.09 -25.22 -35.59
CA GLU A 213 5.32 -25.44 -34.37
C GLU A 213 6.30 -25.26 -33.22
N GLU A 214 6.26 -24.07 -32.60
CA GLU A 214 6.91 -23.84 -31.31
C GLU A 214 6.20 -24.78 -30.35
N ARG A 215 6.75 -25.97 -30.16
CA ARG A 215 6.37 -26.86 -29.04
C ARG A 215 6.51 -26.03 -27.79
N VAL A 216 5.38 -25.62 -27.22
CA VAL A 216 5.30 -25.04 -25.90
C VAL A 216 5.85 -26.11 -24.97
N PRO A 217 6.97 -25.89 -24.27
CA PRO A 217 7.49 -26.88 -23.36
C PRO A 217 6.47 -27.04 -22.24
N GLU A 218 5.80 -28.19 -22.20
CA GLU A 218 4.79 -28.56 -21.18
C GLU A 218 5.34 -28.57 -19.73
N THR A 219 6.62 -28.31 -19.55
CA THR A 219 7.35 -28.58 -18.31
C THR A 219 8.03 -27.38 -17.64
N LEU A 220 7.78 -26.16 -18.11
CA LEU A 220 8.49 -25.00 -17.50
C LEU A 220 8.15 -24.83 -16.02
N MET A 221 6.91 -25.11 -15.58
CA MET A 221 6.53 -25.07 -14.17
C MET A 221 7.29 -26.11 -13.30
N MET A 222 7.77 -27.20 -13.87
CA MET A 222 8.57 -28.19 -13.12
C MET A 222 10.00 -27.71 -12.85
N HIS A 223 10.50 -26.78 -13.64
CA HIS A 223 11.87 -26.25 -13.51
C HIS A 223 11.96 -24.97 -12.69
N LEU A 224 10.82 -24.41 -12.23
CA LEU A 224 10.80 -23.25 -11.37
C LEU A 224 11.29 -23.60 -9.98
N SER A 225 12.15 -22.73 -9.43
CA SER A 225 12.56 -22.80 -8.02
C SER A 225 11.35 -22.61 -7.09
N PRO A 226 11.40 -23.09 -5.84
CA PRO A 226 10.33 -22.86 -4.88
C PRO A 226 9.96 -21.37 -4.74
N GLY A 227 10.94 -20.46 -4.69
CA GLY A 227 10.70 -19.03 -4.57
C GLY A 227 10.01 -18.41 -5.80
N GLU A 228 10.27 -18.93 -7.02
CA GLU A 228 9.54 -18.47 -8.21
C GLU A 228 8.09 -18.96 -8.21
N LYS A 229 7.84 -20.20 -7.75
CA LYS A 229 6.48 -20.71 -7.56
C LYS A 229 5.71 -19.89 -6.55
N ASP A 230 6.32 -19.55 -5.42
CA ASP A 230 5.73 -18.69 -4.38
C ASP A 230 5.40 -17.31 -4.94
N ALA A 231 6.28 -16.75 -5.77
CA ALA A 231 6.05 -15.46 -6.40
C ALA A 231 4.84 -15.50 -7.36
N ILE A 232 4.75 -16.51 -8.21
CA ILE A 232 3.62 -16.70 -9.13
C ILE A 232 2.33 -16.84 -8.34
N PHE A 233 2.28 -17.75 -7.37
CA PHE A 233 1.11 -17.98 -6.54
C PHE A 233 0.70 -16.72 -5.76
N GLY A 234 1.68 -15.99 -5.22
CA GLY A 234 1.45 -14.74 -4.51
C GLY A 234 0.87 -13.64 -5.40
N ILE A 235 1.37 -13.49 -6.63
CA ILE A 235 0.86 -12.54 -7.61
C ILE A 235 -0.56 -12.89 -8.02
N GLU A 236 -0.82 -14.16 -8.40
CA GLU A 236 -2.15 -14.63 -8.80
C GLU A 236 -3.18 -14.40 -7.70
N LYS A 237 -2.82 -14.70 -6.46
CA LYS A 237 -3.68 -14.47 -5.29
C LYS A 237 -3.94 -12.98 -5.05
N LYS A 238 -2.98 -12.11 -5.33
CA LYS A 238 -3.14 -10.66 -5.17
C LYS A 238 -4.03 -10.08 -6.25
N ILE A 239 -3.81 -10.40 -7.53
CA ILE A 239 -4.60 -9.86 -8.64
C ILE A 239 -6.03 -10.38 -8.68
N ALA A 240 -6.34 -11.48 -7.99
CA ALA A 240 -7.69 -11.98 -7.81
C ALA A 240 -8.55 -11.14 -6.84
N LYS A 241 -7.96 -10.14 -6.16
CA LYS A 241 -8.66 -9.28 -5.19
C LYS A 241 -9.00 -7.91 -5.79
N LEU A 242 -9.85 -7.17 -5.09
CA LEU A 242 -10.13 -5.76 -5.39
C LEU A 242 -8.87 -4.91 -5.14
N GLY A 243 -8.56 -4.02 -6.07
CA GLY A 243 -7.38 -3.17 -6.00
C GLY A 243 -7.62 -1.87 -5.24
N TRP A 244 -6.60 -1.44 -4.48
CA TRP A 244 -6.55 -0.14 -3.83
C TRP A 244 -5.23 0.55 -4.13
N GLU A 245 -5.28 1.77 -4.63
CA GLU A 245 -4.13 2.66 -4.57
C GLU A 245 -3.90 3.04 -3.12
N THR A 246 -2.67 2.88 -2.66
CA THR A 246 -2.35 3.02 -1.25
C THR A 246 -1.12 3.88 -1.05
N VAL A 247 -1.22 4.86 -0.16
CA VAL A 247 -0.08 5.64 0.35
C VAL A 247 0.01 5.45 1.85
N ILE A 248 1.19 5.08 2.33
CA ILE A 248 1.47 4.95 3.77
C ILE A 248 2.42 6.08 4.16
N ARG A 249 1.97 6.94 5.07
CA ARG A 249 2.74 8.07 5.59
C ARG A 249 3.03 7.89 7.07
N PHE A 250 4.18 8.38 7.46
CA PHE A 250 4.61 8.53 8.84
C PHE A 250 4.90 9.98 9.12
N VAL A 251 4.36 10.50 10.19
CA VAL A 251 4.64 11.85 10.68
C VAL A 251 4.99 11.76 12.16
N TYR A 252 6.11 12.33 12.54
CA TYR A 252 6.53 12.49 13.93
C TYR A 252 6.74 13.96 14.23
N VAL A 253 6.04 14.45 15.23
CA VAL A 253 6.11 15.82 15.71
C VAL A 253 6.42 15.78 17.21
N ALA A 254 7.38 16.58 17.62
CA ALA A 254 7.72 16.71 19.02
C ALA A 254 8.40 18.06 19.32
N ARG A 255 8.42 18.42 20.59
CA ARG A 255 9.27 19.55 21.01
C ARG A 255 10.73 19.24 20.74
N ARG A 256 11.51 20.26 20.40
CA ARG A 256 12.91 20.10 19.97
C ARG A 256 13.82 19.49 21.05
N ASP A 257 13.52 19.74 22.30
CA ASP A 257 14.26 19.24 23.46
C ASP A 257 14.12 17.73 23.67
N ILE A 258 12.98 17.15 23.24
CA ILE A 258 12.68 15.72 23.37
C ILE A 258 12.63 14.99 22.03
N PHE A 259 12.80 15.69 20.91
CA PHE A 259 12.70 15.11 19.56
C PHE A 259 13.78 14.05 19.32
N ASP A 260 13.37 12.78 19.21
CA ASP A 260 14.25 11.64 19.04
C ASP A 260 13.88 10.78 17.82
N MET A 261 14.80 10.60 16.89
CA MET A 261 14.63 9.78 15.70
C MET A 261 14.56 8.27 15.99
N VAL A 262 14.80 7.84 17.21
CA VAL A 262 14.65 6.44 17.64
C VAL A 262 13.20 5.97 17.43
N HIS A 263 12.20 6.83 17.63
CA HIS A 263 10.81 6.51 17.36
C HIS A 263 10.56 6.14 15.89
N PHE A 264 11.16 6.88 14.97
CA PHE A 264 11.09 6.52 13.54
C PHE A 264 11.79 5.19 13.26
N ALA A 265 12.96 4.96 13.86
CA ALA A 265 13.70 3.71 13.68
C ALA A 265 12.90 2.51 14.20
N SER A 266 12.18 2.65 15.32
CA SER A 266 11.32 1.62 15.90
C SER A 266 10.17 1.26 14.96
N VAL A 267 9.45 2.25 14.43
CA VAL A 267 8.37 2.01 13.47
C VAL A 267 8.91 1.42 12.16
N MET A 268 10.06 1.89 11.68
CA MET A 268 10.74 1.28 10.53
C MET A 268 11.10 -0.19 10.76
N GLY A 269 11.54 -0.54 11.98
CA GLY A 269 11.79 -1.92 12.38
C GLY A 269 10.55 -2.78 12.30
N ALA A 270 9.42 -2.28 12.82
CA ALA A 270 8.13 -2.93 12.74
C ALA A 270 7.66 -3.12 11.30
N MET A 271 7.80 -2.12 10.44
CA MET A 271 7.42 -2.22 9.03
C MET A 271 8.24 -3.25 8.24
N ARG A 272 9.48 -3.54 8.66
CA ARG A 272 10.31 -4.57 8.01
C ARG A 272 9.76 -5.98 8.14
N GLN A 273 8.88 -6.26 9.09
CA GLN A 273 8.24 -7.56 9.26
C GLN A 273 7.38 -7.96 8.04
N PHE A 274 6.87 -6.97 7.31
CA PHE A 274 6.09 -7.17 6.08
C PHE A 274 6.95 -7.42 4.84
N ASN A 275 8.28 -7.33 4.96
CA ASN A 275 9.21 -7.51 3.85
C ASN A 275 9.55 -8.97 3.64
N THR A 276 9.65 -9.36 2.38
CA THR A 276 10.16 -10.68 1.97
C THR A 276 11.18 -10.52 0.86
N LEU A 277 12.16 -11.41 0.81
CA LEU A 277 13.20 -11.38 -0.23
C LEU A 277 12.66 -11.83 -1.59
N ASN A 278 11.73 -12.78 -1.58
CA ASN A 278 11.19 -13.40 -2.79
C ASN A 278 10.06 -12.58 -3.43
N LEU A 279 9.28 -11.86 -2.61
CA LEU A 279 8.09 -11.14 -3.07
C LEU A 279 8.37 -9.63 -3.11
N ASN A 280 7.75 -8.87 -2.24
CA ASN A 280 7.92 -7.43 -2.19
C ASN A 280 8.36 -6.95 -0.80
N SER A 281 8.73 -5.69 -0.72
CA SER A 281 9.14 -5.04 0.51
C SER A 281 8.77 -3.56 0.48
N PHE A 282 8.69 -2.97 1.67
CA PHE A 282 8.58 -1.53 1.81
C PHE A 282 9.95 -0.87 1.74
N LYS A 283 10.03 0.23 0.98
CA LYS A 283 11.17 1.15 0.99
C LYS A 283 10.68 2.58 1.17
N LEU A 284 11.52 3.43 1.68
CA LEU A 284 11.21 4.85 1.81
C LEU A 284 11.14 5.52 0.43
N ASN A 285 10.13 6.36 0.26
CA ASN A 285 10.03 7.21 -0.90
C ASN A 285 11.00 8.39 -0.77
N SER A 286 12.12 8.34 -1.46
CA SER A 286 13.16 9.37 -1.37
C SER A 286 12.68 10.77 -1.80
N ALA A 287 11.64 10.86 -2.63
CA ALA A 287 11.05 12.12 -3.05
C ALA A 287 10.27 12.79 -1.90
N ALA A 288 9.61 12.00 -1.04
CA ALA A 288 8.85 12.48 0.11
C ALA A 288 9.69 12.65 1.38
N LEU A 289 10.92 12.11 1.43
CA LEU A 289 11.78 12.24 2.60
C LEU A 289 12.22 13.69 2.83
N VAL A 290 12.15 14.10 4.10
CA VAL A 290 12.67 15.38 4.59
C VAL A 290 14.20 15.33 4.69
N SER A 291 14.86 15.04 3.57
CA SER A 291 16.31 15.03 3.49
C SER A 291 16.81 15.80 2.28
N SER A 292 18.02 16.33 2.35
CA SER A 292 18.70 16.93 1.22
C SER A 292 20.03 16.23 0.99
N LYS A 293 20.47 16.18 -0.27
CA LYS A 293 21.75 15.58 -0.62
C LYS A 293 22.88 16.36 0.05
N TRP A 294 23.94 15.68 0.48
CA TRP A 294 25.06 16.28 1.22
C TRP A 294 25.79 17.39 0.44
N TYR A 295 25.78 17.30 -0.88
CA TYR A 295 26.40 18.29 -1.78
C TYR A 295 25.50 19.49 -2.10
N SER A 296 24.30 19.59 -1.54
CA SER A 296 23.44 20.75 -1.75
C SER A 296 23.89 21.92 -0.90
N LEU A 297 24.31 23.02 -1.53
CA LEU A 297 24.72 24.27 -0.87
C LEU A 297 23.61 24.90 -0.01
N ILE A 298 22.35 24.64 -0.36
CA ILE A 298 21.16 25.13 0.34
C ILE A 298 20.44 24.05 1.13
N ARG A 299 21.18 23.07 1.60
CA ARG A 299 20.66 21.88 2.30
C ARG A 299 19.64 22.20 3.39
N LYS A 300 19.91 23.23 4.20
CA LYS A 300 19.00 23.65 5.28
C LYS A 300 17.68 24.16 4.72
N LYS A 301 17.71 25.07 3.74
CA LYS A 301 16.49 25.61 3.08
C LYS A 301 15.66 24.50 2.41
N THR A 302 16.33 23.57 1.72
CA THR A 302 15.65 22.44 1.06
C THR A 302 14.95 21.54 2.07
N ARG A 303 15.55 21.28 3.22
CA ARG A 303 14.91 20.51 4.29
C ARG A 303 13.70 21.23 4.87
N GLU A 304 13.84 22.52 5.16
CA GLU A 304 12.75 23.32 5.70
C GLU A 304 11.58 23.41 4.71
N HIS A 305 11.87 23.57 3.42
CA HIS A 305 10.85 23.60 2.38
C HIS A 305 10.09 22.25 2.33
N LYS A 306 10.80 21.12 2.29
CA LYS A 306 10.19 19.78 2.30
C LYS A 306 9.39 19.47 3.57
N ARG A 307 9.72 20.11 4.70
CA ARG A 307 8.97 19.95 5.95
C ARG A 307 7.67 20.75 5.97
N ARG A 308 7.57 21.79 5.14
CA ARG A 308 6.38 22.65 5.04
C ARG A 308 5.44 22.25 3.92
N ALA A 309 5.92 21.49 2.95
CA ALA A 309 5.14 20.91 1.86
C ALA A 309 4.45 19.60 2.27
#